data_3d1f89078a8e8cd8fbd4752095c6ee37
#
_entry.id   3d1f89078a8e8cd8fbd4752095c6ee37
#
_cell.length_a   1.000
_cell.length_b   1.000
_cell.length_c   1.000
_cell.angle_alpha   90.00
_cell.angle_beta   90.00
_cell.angle_gamma   90.00
#
_symmetry.space_group_name_H-M   'P 1'
#
loop_
_entity.id
_entity.type
_entity.pdbx_description
1 polymer ?
#
loop_
_entity_poly.entity_id
_entity_poly.type
_entity_poly.pdbx_seq_one_letter_code
_entity_poly.pdbx_strand_id
1 'polypeptide(L)'
;MSIFDNSLEPLKRMRRKARERRLLATQNVKDSLARRLEGDQEAFDHSPVSFSPDPAQHSVGILLVHGFTGSPHSMRPLAQHFMELGYAVEMPVLTGHATRWQDLRDSTYQQWLDSAERGYRRLADQGLQVVVIGMSMGGTVATHLSARLPVAGTVLINPYMVDVNPMMRHAGKVSKVLPMLKAIGSDIAVPGVSEGAYSIVPTAAVHQLHLLGAETRALIPQLKAPVLYARSLGDHTVSDSSHKYFLEHCSVPVEFRWLTRSYHVATLDYDAEYLFSTVQAFVASLNH
;
A
#
# COMPACT_ATOMS: atom_id res chain seq x y z
N MET A 1 -9.68 27.83 59.17
CA MET A 1 -8.97 26.71 58.52
C MET A 1 -9.98 25.65 58.14
N SER A 2 -10.18 25.62 56.91
CA SER A 2 -10.68 24.70 55.88
C SER A 2 -11.35 23.39 56.36
N ILE A 3 -12.68 23.40 56.49
CA ILE A 3 -13.54 22.22 56.64
C ILE A 3 -14.37 21.99 55.30
N PHE A 4 -14.19 22.82 54.28
CA PHE A 4 -15.03 22.82 53.05
C PHE A 4 -14.48 22.03 51.86
N ASP A 5 -13.30 21.40 51.94
CA ASP A 5 -12.67 20.80 50.73
C ASP A 5 -12.93 19.29 50.55
N ASN A 6 -13.47 18.60 51.56
CA ASN A 6 -13.67 17.16 51.51
C ASN A 6 -15.04 16.71 50.96
N SER A 7 -15.99 17.65 50.76
CA SER A 7 -17.38 17.29 50.32
C SER A 7 -17.51 17.07 48.79
N LEU A 8 -16.53 17.54 47.99
CA LEU A 8 -16.58 17.46 46.52
C LEU A 8 -15.82 16.26 45.94
N GLU A 9 -14.98 15.61 46.70
CA GLU A 9 -14.18 14.47 46.24
C GLU A 9 -15.02 13.24 45.80
N PRO A 10 -16.12 12.88 46.48
CA PRO A 10 -17.00 11.80 46.01
C PRO A 10 -17.65 12.14 44.66
N LEU A 11 -18.05 13.41 44.47
CA LEU A 11 -18.66 13.89 43.23
C LEU A 11 -17.67 13.91 42.06
N LYS A 12 -16.43 14.34 42.31
CA LYS A 12 -15.35 14.30 41.32
C LYS A 12 -15.04 12.84 40.91
N ARG A 13 -14.98 11.93 41.87
CA ARG A 13 -14.76 10.48 41.65
C ARG A 13 -15.91 9.85 40.86
N MET A 14 -17.15 10.22 41.15
CA MET A 14 -18.32 9.76 40.37
C MET A 14 -18.28 10.30 38.92
N ARG A 15 -17.98 11.58 38.72
CA ARG A 15 -17.85 12.17 37.37
C ARG A 15 -16.73 11.52 36.58
N ARG A 16 -15.57 11.24 37.20
CA ARG A 16 -14.46 10.52 36.56
C ARG A 16 -14.86 9.10 36.15
N LYS A 17 -15.48 8.32 37.06
CA LYS A 17 -15.99 6.98 36.75
C LYS A 17 -17.07 6.98 35.65
N ALA A 18 -17.96 7.96 35.65
CA ALA A 18 -18.98 8.10 34.62
C ALA A 18 -18.37 8.44 33.25
N ARG A 19 -17.32 9.30 33.23
CA ARG A 19 -16.56 9.61 32.02
C ARG A 19 -15.80 8.39 31.49
N GLU A 20 -15.13 7.64 32.37
CA GLU A 20 -14.43 6.40 32.03
C GLU A 20 -15.38 5.35 31.46
N ARG A 21 -16.57 5.14 32.09
CA ARG A 21 -17.60 4.24 31.59
C ARG A 21 -18.16 4.65 30.23
N ARG A 22 -18.34 5.96 29.98
CA ARG A 22 -18.78 6.47 28.66
C ARG A 22 -17.70 6.24 27.61
N LEU A 23 -16.44 6.47 27.92
CA LEU A 23 -15.33 6.22 27.02
C LEU A 23 -15.21 4.71 26.67
N LEU A 24 -15.31 3.82 27.66
CA LEU A 24 -15.29 2.38 27.44
C LEU A 24 -16.51 1.89 26.64
N ALA A 25 -17.71 2.41 26.92
CA ALA A 25 -18.90 2.08 26.14
C ALA A 25 -18.78 2.54 24.69
N THR A 26 -18.25 3.75 24.45
CA THR A 26 -18.01 4.26 23.10
C THR A 26 -16.94 3.44 22.38
N GLN A 27 -15.89 3.00 23.08
CA GLN A 27 -14.87 2.15 22.49
C GLN A 27 -15.44 0.76 22.14
N ASN A 28 -16.20 0.13 23.02
CA ASN A 28 -16.84 -1.16 22.77
C ASN A 28 -17.81 -1.13 21.59
N VAL A 29 -18.57 -0.02 21.43
CA VAL A 29 -19.46 0.17 20.27
C VAL A 29 -18.65 0.32 18.98
N LYS A 30 -17.53 1.08 19.02
CA LYS A 30 -16.63 1.23 17.88
C LYS A 30 -15.98 -0.09 17.49
N ASP A 31 -15.50 -0.88 18.47
CA ASP A 31 -14.89 -2.18 18.23
C ASP A 31 -15.89 -3.22 17.73
N SER A 32 -17.14 -3.17 18.22
CA SER A 32 -18.24 -4.00 17.72
C SER A 32 -18.64 -3.63 16.29
N LEU A 33 -18.68 -2.33 15.97
CA LEU A 33 -18.97 -1.85 14.63
C LEU A 33 -17.81 -2.21 13.67
N ALA A 34 -16.58 -2.06 14.13
CA ALA A 34 -15.38 -2.46 13.39
C ALA A 34 -15.44 -3.95 13.02
N ARG A 35 -15.69 -4.83 14.01
CA ARG A 35 -15.82 -6.28 13.76
C ARG A 35 -16.94 -6.63 12.78
N ARG A 36 -18.08 -5.91 12.77
CA ARG A 36 -19.16 -6.10 11.80
C ARG A 36 -18.82 -5.59 10.41
N LEU A 37 -17.89 -4.64 10.30
CA LEU A 37 -17.44 -4.06 9.03
C LEU A 37 -16.23 -4.80 8.46
N GLU A 38 -15.51 -5.55 9.29
CA GLU A 38 -14.33 -6.31 8.89
C GLU A 38 -14.63 -7.51 7.98
N GLY A 39 -15.91 -7.86 7.71
CA GLY A 39 -16.30 -8.91 6.75
C GLY A 39 -15.33 -10.09 6.67
N ASP A 40 -15.64 -11.17 6.01
CA ASP A 40 -14.79 -12.38 5.95
C ASP A 40 -13.39 -12.13 5.33
N GLN A 41 -12.46 -11.59 6.11
CA GLN A 41 -11.04 -11.48 5.74
C GLN A 41 -10.40 -12.86 5.56
N GLU A 42 -10.97 -13.91 6.12
CA GLU A 42 -10.52 -15.30 6.00
C GLU A 42 -10.63 -15.87 4.57
N ALA A 43 -11.42 -15.23 3.70
CA ALA A 43 -11.60 -15.66 2.31
C ALA A 43 -10.42 -15.31 1.38
N PHE A 44 -9.43 -14.52 1.84
CA PHE A 44 -8.34 -14.02 1.01
C PHE A 44 -6.98 -14.56 1.48
N ASP A 45 -6.13 -14.93 0.51
CA ASP A 45 -4.75 -15.32 0.82
C ASP A 45 -3.87 -14.08 1.00
N HIS A 46 -3.69 -13.69 2.25
CA HIS A 46 -2.87 -12.56 2.68
C HIS A 46 -1.40 -12.92 2.93
N SER A 47 -1.01 -14.19 2.76
CA SER A 47 0.35 -14.65 3.06
C SER A 47 1.39 -13.96 2.16
N PRO A 48 2.61 -13.70 2.67
CA PRO A 48 3.71 -13.24 1.85
C PRO A 48 4.12 -14.33 0.84
N VAL A 49 4.78 -13.92 -0.24
CA VAL A 49 5.45 -14.85 -1.16
C VAL A 49 6.95 -14.65 -1.02
N SER A 50 7.68 -15.76 -0.88
CA SER A 50 9.13 -15.84 -1.01
C SER A 50 9.42 -17.11 -1.80
N PHE A 51 9.79 -16.94 -3.05
CA PHE A 51 10.04 -18.03 -3.99
C PHE A 51 11.37 -17.83 -4.69
N SER A 52 12.20 -18.85 -4.69
CA SER A 52 13.46 -18.88 -5.44
C SER A 52 13.58 -20.24 -6.11
N PRO A 53 13.61 -20.30 -7.45
CA PRO A 53 13.81 -21.56 -8.19
C PRO A 53 15.26 -22.05 -8.00
N ASP A 54 15.44 -23.37 -7.97
CA ASP A 54 16.77 -24.00 -7.93
C ASP A 54 16.92 -24.97 -9.12
N PRO A 55 17.89 -24.76 -10.02
CA PRO A 55 18.77 -23.59 -10.09
C PRO A 55 18.04 -22.32 -10.53
N ALA A 56 18.60 -21.16 -10.24
CA ALA A 56 18.08 -19.88 -10.72
C ALA A 56 18.07 -19.85 -12.26
N GLN A 57 16.91 -19.57 -12.84
CA GLN A 57 16.70 -19.56 -14.30
C GLN A 57 16.94 -18.15 -14.89
N HIS A 58 16.87 -17.11 -14.07
CA HIS A 58 17.02 -15.72 -14.47
C HIS A 58 18.01 -14.99 -13.57
N SER A 59 18.71 -14.00 -14.14
CA SER A 59 19.58 -13.07 -13.38
C SER A 59 18.78 -11.97 -12.69
N VAL A 60 17.45 -11.89 -12.93
CA VAL A 60 16.55 -10.89 -12.38
C VAL A 60 15.63 -11.53 -11.34
N GLY A 61 15.46 -10.85 -10.20
CA GLY A 61 14.47 -11.15 -9.18
C GLY A 61 13.35 -10.10 -9.15
N ILE A 62 12.14 -10.50 -8.82
CA ILE A 62 10.94 -9.67 -8.84
C ILE A 62 10.49 -9.36 -7.41
N LEU A 63 10.50 -8.09 -7.03
CA LEU A 63 9.90 -7.62 -5.79
C LEU A 63 8.53 -7.00 -6.09
N LEU A 64 7.47 -7.54 -5.48
CA LEU A 64 6.11 -7.00 -5.60
C LEU A 64 5.67 -6.31 -4.32
N VAL A 65 5.05 -5.13 -4.45
CA VAL A 65 4.62 -4.31 -3.32
C VAL A 65 3.15 -3.92 -3.48
N HIS A 66 2.31 -4.36 -2.52
CA HIS A 66 0.86 -4.12 -2.53
C HIS A 66 0.46 -2.70 -2.10
N GLY A 67 -0.83 -2.36 -2.28
CA GLY A 67 -1.41 -1.06 -1.98
C GLY A 67 -1.77 -0.83 -0.52
N PHE A 68 -2.19 0.43 -0.23
CA PHE A 68 -2.66 0.89 1.08
C PHE A 68 -3.94 0.15 1.48
N THR A 69 -4.05 -0.24 2.74
CA THR A 69 -5.11 -1.08 3.32
C THR A 69 -5.25 -2.48 2.72
N GLY A 70 -4.60 -2.75 1.60
CA GLY A 70 -4.60 -4.05 0.92
C GLY A 70 -3.62 -5.04 1.51
N SER A 71 -3.32 -6.07 0.73
CA SER A 71 -2.43 -7.17 1.12
C SER A 71 -1.77 -7.81 -0.10
N PRO A 72 -0.87 -8.78 0.07
CA PRO A 72 -0.35 -9.59 -1.03
C PRO A 72 -1.43 -10.17 -1.97
N HIS A 73 -2.64 -10.41 -1.48
CA HIS A 73 -3.73 -10.95 -2.30
C HIS A 73 -3.93 -10.19 -3.62
N SER A 74 -3.92 -8.87 -3.57
CA SER A 74 -4.13 -8.04 -4.78
C SER A 74 -3.05 -8.19 -5.84
N MET A 75 -1.83 -8.59 -5.46
CA MET A 75 -0.69 -8.76 -6.36
C MET A 75 -0.37 -10.23 -6.66
N ARG A 76 -1.07 -11.18 -6.03
CA ARG A 76 -0.80 -12.61 -6.10
C ARG A 76 -0.86 -13.20 -7.51
N PRO A 77 -1.84 -12.85 -8.37
CA PRO A 77 -1.85 -13.38 -9.75
C PRO A 77 -0.61 -12.98 -10.54
N LEU A 78 -0.12 -11.74 -10.37
CA LEU A 78 1.12 -11.29 -11.01
C LEU A 78 2.36 -12.01 -10.43
N ALA A 79 2.37 -12.28 -9.11
CA ALA A 79 3.42 -13.08 -8.49
C ALA A 79 3.46 -14.49 -9.06
N GLN A 80 2.30 -15.16 -9.16
CA GLN A 80 2.18 -16.49 -9.75
C GLN A 80 2.68 -16.54 -11.19
N HIS A 81 2.29 -15.54 -12.01
CA HIS A 81 2.76 -15.42 -13.38
C HIS A 81 4.30 -15.43 -13.47
N PHE A 82 5.00 -14.67 -12.63
CA PHE A 82 6.47 -14.66 -12.63
C PHE A 82 7.09 -15.94 -12.05
N MET A 83 6.47 -16.53 -11.03
CA MET A 83 6.92 -17.83 -10.48
C MET A 83 6.81 -18.95 -11.52
N GLU A 84 5.73 -19.00 -12.29
CA GLU A 84 5.54 -19.97 -13.38
C GLU A 84 6.56 -19.80 -14.52
N LEU A 85 7.05 -18.57 -14.73
CA LEU A 85 8.13 -18.27 -15.66
C LEU A 85 9.54 -18.55 -15.07
N GLY A 86 9.65 -19.01 -13.83
CA GLY A 86 10.90 -19.37 -13.19
C GLY A 86 11.70 -18.19 -12.62
N TYR A 87 11.08 -17.03 -12.39
CA TYR A 87 11.72 -15.92 -11.69
C TYR A 87 11.70 -16.13 -10.17
N ALA A 88 12.75 -15.67 -9.49
CA ALA A 88 12.70 -15.49 -8.05
C ALA A 88 11.75 -14.33 -7.72
N VAL A 89 10.85 -14.54 -6.75
CA VAL A 89 9.78 -13.59 -6.42
C VAL A 89 9.73 -13.35 -4.91
N GLU A 90 9.76 -12.10 -4.52
CA GLU A 90 9.49 -11.63 -3.16
C GLU A 90 8.27 -10.72 -3.16
N MET A 91 7.31 -11.00 -2.28
CA MET A 91 6.13 -10.18 -2.07
C MET A 91 5.84 -10.11 -0.56
N PRO A 92 6.45 -9.17 0.16
CA PRO A 92 6.27 -9.03 1.61
C PRO A 92 4.90 -8.49 1.96
N VAL A 93 4.42 -8.83 3.15
CA VAL A 93 3.36 -8.08 3.83
C VAL A 93 3.98 -6.82 4.42
N LEU A 94 3.45 -5.65 4.09
CA LEU A 94 3.89 -4.40 4.70
C LEU A 94 3.39 -4.30 6.15
N THR A 95 4.21 -3.75 7.04
CA THR A 95 3.88 -3.62 8.47
C THR A 95 2.50 -3.01 8.68
N GLY A 96 1.67 -3.65 9.50
CA GLY A 96 0.32 -3.21 9.83
C GLY A 96 -0.75 -3.59 8.81
N HIS A 97 -0.38 -4.21 7.67
CA HIS A 97 -1.31 -4.73 6.68
C HIS A 97 -1.58 -6.23 6.88
N ALA A 98 -2.68 -6.74 6.32
CA ALA A 98 -3.08 -8.14 6.39
C ALA A 98 -3.20 -8.71 7.83
N THR A 99 -3.47 -7.86 8.81
CA THR A 99 -3.68 -8.21 10.22
C THR A 99 -4.97 -7.53 10.70
N ARG A 100 -4.86 -6.47 11.47
CA ARG A 100 -5.99 -5.66 11.94
C ARG A 100 -5.77 -4.20 11.55
N TRP A 101 -6.83 -3.45 11.23
CA TRP A 101 -6.73 -2.03 10.89
C TRP A 101 -6.06 -1.19 12.00
N GLN A 102 -6.13 -1.65 13.29
CA GLN A 102 -5.45 -1.01 14.41
C GLN A 102 -3.92 -1.08 14.26
N ASP A 103 -3.40 -2.20 13.76
CA ASP A 103 -1.98 -2.38 13.53
C ASP A 103 -1.50 -1.44 12.40
N LEU A 104 -2.34 -1.21 11.37
CA LEU A 104 -2.09 -0.21 10.35
C LEU A 104 -2.13 1.22 10.91
N ARG A 105 -3.07 1.52 11.82
CA ARG A 105 -3.14 2.82 12.50
C ARG A 105 -1.84 3.17 13.21
N ASP A 106 -1.22 2.17 13.83
CA ASP A 106 -0.06 2.33 14.71
C ASP A 106 1.28 2.17 13.94
N SER A 107 1.21 1.81 12.65
CA SER A 107 2.38 1.69 11.78
C SER A 107 2.82 3.04 11.20
N THR A 108 4.06 3.11 10.74
CA THR A 108 4.64 4.26 10.06
C THR A 108 5.05 3.92 8.63
N TYR A 109 5.13 4.92 7.76
CA TYR A 109 5.57 4.68 6.38
C TYR A 109 7.02 4.18 6.29
N GLN A 110 7.88 4.52 7.24
CA GLN A 110 9.23 3.97 7.35
C GLN A 110 9.19 2.44 7.52
N GLN A 111 8.30 1.94 8.38
CA GLN A 111 8.13 0.50 8.57
C GLN A 111 7.59 -0.19 7.31
N TRP A 112 6.81 0.51 6.48
CA TRP A 112 6.37 -0.01 5.17
C TRP A 112 7.57 -0.12 4.21
N LEU A 113 8.39 0.94 4.15
CA LEU A 113 9.64 0.94 3.38
C LEU A 113 10.59 -0.18 3.84
N ASP A 114 10.78 -0.32 5.15
CA ASP A 114 11.64 -1.38 5.73
C ASP A 114 11.14 -2.79 5.36
N SER A 115 9.81 -2.98 5.32
CA SER A 115 9.22 -4.27 4.93
C SER A 115 9.53 -4.60 3.47
N ALA A 116 9.40 -3.64 2.57
CA ALA A 116 9.70 -3.81 1.16
C ALA A 116 11.24 -3.95 0.91
N GLU A 117 12.05 -3.17 1.62
CA GLU A 117 13.52 -3.25 1.52
C GLU A 117 14.05 -4.62 1.97
N ARG A 118 13.47 -5.24 3.00
CA ARG A 118 13.83 -6.62 3.36
C ARG A 118 13.56 -7.61 2.23
N GLY A 119 12.45 -7.44 1.48
CA GLY A 119 12.17 -8.24 0.28
C GLY A 119 13.21 -8.00 -0.82
N TYR A 120 13.56 -6.73 -1.06
CA TYR A 120 14.62 -6.36 -1.99
C TYR A 120 15.97 -7.06 -1.63
N ARG A 121 16.38 -6.97 -0.36
CA ARG A 121 17.64 -7.56 0.10
C ARG A 121 17.67 -9.07 -0.08
N ARG A 122 16.58 -9.79 0.20
CA ARG A 122 16.52 -11.24 -0.01
C ARG A 122 16.77 -11.66 -1.47
N LEU A 123 16.41 -10.83 -2.44
CA LEU A 123 16.73 -11.06 -3.86
C LEU A 123 18.16 -10.62 -4.18
N ALA A 124 18.57 -9.44 -3.74
CA ALA A 124 19.90 -8.89 -4.01
C ALA A 124 21.03 -9.73 -3.39
N ASP A 125 20.82 -10.29 -2.19
CA ASP A 125 21.76 -11.16 -1.49
C ASP A 125 21.97 -12.52 -2.21
N GLN A 126 21.04 -12.90 -3.10
CA GLN A 126 21.18 -14.03 -4.02
C GLN A 126 21.98 -13.68 -5.30
N GLY A 127 22.45 -12.44 -5.41
CA GLY A 127 23.16 -11.94 -6.60
C GLY A 127 22.23 -11.53 -7.75
N LEU A 128 20.93 -11.45 -7.52
CA LEU A 128 19.94 -11.09 -8.54
C LEU A 128 19.86 -9.57 -8.72
N GLN A 129 19.68 -9.13 -9.96
CA GLN A 129 19.26 -7.78 -10.27
C GLN A 129 17.76 -7.64 -9.97
N VAL A 130 17.38 -6.64 -9.19
CA VAL A 130 15.98 -6.54 -8.72
C VAL A 130 15.16 -5.60 -9.57
N VAL A 131 14.02 -6.08 -10.06
CA VAL A 131 12.92 -5.25 -10.59
C VAL A 131 11.89 -5.08 -9.50
N VAL A 132 11.54 -3.81 -9.21
CA VAL A 132 10.55 -3.48 -8.19
C VAL A 132 9.23 -3.13 -8.87
N ILE A 133 8.18 -3.86 -8.52
CA ILE A 133 6.82 -3.69 -9.06
C ILE A 133 5.89 -3.25 -7.93
N GLY A 134 5.23 -2.12 -8.07
CA GLY A 134 4.33 -1.64 -7.03
C GLY A 134 3.00 -1.13 -7.56
N MET A 135 1.92 -1.39 -6.82
CA MET A 135 0.57 -0.90 -7.13
C MET A 135 0.12 0.13 -6.10
N SER A 136 -0.48 1.24 -6.54
CA SER A 136 -1.02 2.28 -5.67
C SER A 136 0.05 2.84 -4.70
N MET A 137 -0.15 2.78 -3.39
CA MET A 137 0.89 3.07 -2.38
C MET A 137 2.15 2.22 -2.60
N GLY A 138 2.00 0.95 -3.00
CA GLY A 138 3.14 0.10 -3.37
C GLY A 138 3.97 0.68 -4.50
N GLY A 139 3.35 1.39 -5.44
CA GLY A 139 4.06 2.15 -6.49
C GLY A 139 4.85 3.34 -5.93
N THR A 140 4.34 4.00 -4.90
CA THR A 140 5.09 5.03 -4.16
C THR A 140 6.30 4.43 -3.46
N VAL A 141 6.11 3.29 -2.77
CA VAL A 141 7.20 2.52 -2.13
C VAL A 141 8.23 2.07 -3.17
N ALA A 142 7.78 1.50 -4.31
CA ALA A 142 8.66 1.07 -5.40
C ALA A 142 9.51 2.23 -5.93
N THR A 143 8.91 3.40 -6.16
CA THR A 143 9.61 4.63 -6.59
C THR A 143 10.65 5.05 -5.54
N HIS A 144 10.27 5.04 -4.25
CA HIS A 144 11.17 5.41 -3.16
C HIS A 144 12.40 4.50 -3.09
N LEU A 145 12.19 3.18 -3.13
CA LEU A 145 13.29 2.21 -3.12
C LEU A 145 14.18 2.35 -4.34
N SER A 146 13.59 2.48 -5.55
CA SER A 146 14.33 2.57 -6.81
C SER A 146 15.19 3.84 -6.93
N ALA A 147 14.83 4.91 -6.22
CA ALA A 147 15.66 6.10 -6.15
C ALA A 147 16.88 5.95 -5.20
N ARG A 148 16.85 5.00 -4.27
CA ARG A 148 17.86 4.82 -3.22
C ARG A 148 18.69 3.56 -3.36
N LEU A 149 18.16 2.52 -4.00
CA LEU A 149 18.80 1.22 -4.15
C LEU A 149 19.10 0.94 -5.63
N PRO A 150 20.13 0.16 -5.95
CA PRO A 150 20.36 -0.29 -7.30
C PRO A 150 19.29 -1.28 -7.74
N VAL A 151 18.45 -0.87 -8.70
CA VAL A 151 17.42 -1.72 -9.31
C VAL A 151 17.63 -1.81 -10.81
N ALA A 152 17.22 -2.91 -11.43
CA ALA A 152 17.26 -3.10 -12.87
C ALA A 152 16.16 -2.32 -13.58
N GLY A 153 15.01 -2.19 -12.95
CA GLY A 153 13.85 -1.47 -13.48
C GLY A 153 12.77 -1.27 -12.43
N THR A 154 11.81 -0.40 -12.72
CA THR A 154 10.68 -0.09 -11.85
C THR A 154 9.38 -0.22 -12.62
N VAL A 155 8.41 -0.93 -12.07
CA VAL A 155 7.04 -1.03 -12.65
C VAL A 155 6.05 -0.40 -11.69
N LEU A 156 5.29 0.55 -12.19
CA LEU A 156 4.32 1.34 -11.44
C LEU A 156 2.91 1.09 -12.00
N ILE A 157 2.03 0.53 -11.18
CA ILE A 157 0.64 0.24 -11.54
C ILE A 157 -0.25 1.17 -10.75
N ASN A 158 -0.92 2.11 -11.41
CA ASN A 158 -1.77 3.13 -10.78
C ASN A 158 -1.16 3.76 -9.51
N PRO A 159 0.11 4.21 -9.51
CA PRO A 159 0.81 4.62 -8.32
C PRO A 159 0.22 5.89 -7.71
N TYR A 160 0.12 5.93 -6.39
CA TYR A 160 -0.20 7.14 -5.64
C TYR A 160 1.05 8.03 -5.54
N MET A 161 0.99 9.25 -6.10
CA MET A 161 2.07 10.22 -6.00
C MET A 161 1.61 11.55 -5.41
N VAL A 162 0.38 11.96 -5.69
CA VAL A 162 -0.18 13.24 -5.25
C VAL A 162 -1.47 12.99 -4.48
N ASP A 163 -1.65 13.73 -3.39
CA ASP A 163 -2.87 13.65 -2.57
C ASP A 163 -4.12 13.89 -3.43
N VAL A 164 -5.06 12.96 -3.36
CA VAL A 164 -6.38 13.09 -4.02
C VAL A 164 -7.17 14.24 -3.41
N ASN A 165 -7.02 14.43 -2.09
CA ASN A 165 -7.68 15.49 -1.34
C ASN A 165 -6.62 16.31 -0.57
N PRO A 166 -6.54 17.63 -0.78
CA PRO A 166 -5.61 18.50 -0.05
C PRO A 166 -5.73 18.44 1.49
N MET A 167 -6.87 17.97 2.00
CA MET A 167 -7.06 17.74 3.44
C MET A 167 -6.21 16.60 4.01
N MET A 168 -5.68 15.69 3.19
CA MET A 168 -4.81 14.58 3.63
C MET A 168 -3.58 15.08 4.39
N ARG A 169 -3.02 16.22 4.02
CA ARG A 169 -1.91 16.88 4.76
C ARG A 169 -2.25 17.17 6.23
N HIS A 170 -3.55 17.31 6.54
CA HIS A 170 -4.02 17.58 7.90
C HIS A 170 -4.50 16.33 8.65
N ALA A 171 -4.44 15.15 8.01
CA ALA A 171 -4.95 13.89 8.56
C ALA A 171 -4.34 13.57 9.94
N GLY A 172 -3.06 13.91 10.18
CA GLY A 172 -2.43 13.73 11.49
C GLY A 172 -3.06 14.54 12.63
N LYS A 173 -3.62 15.73 12.33
CA LYS A 173 -4.38 16.53 13.30
C LYS A 173 -5.81 16.00 13.43
N VAL A 174 -6.42 15.65 12.31
CA VAL A 174 -7.80 15.17 12.22
C VAL A 174 -7.95 13.80 12.89
N SER A 175 -6.93 12.94 12.86
CA SER A 175 -6.97 11.61 13.47
C SER A 175 -7.29 11.59 14.97
N LYS A 176 -7.02 12.69 15.68
CA LYS A 176 -7.35 12.84 17.11
C LYS A 176 -8.86 12.98 17.35
N VAL A 177 -9.61 13.50 16.37
CA VAL A 177 -11.05 13.76 16.46
C VAL A 177 -11.83 12.72 15.64
N LEU A 178 -11.32 12.39 14.45
CA LEU A 178 -11.88 11.41 13.52
C LEU A 178 -10.84 10.31 13.26
N PRO A 179 -10.74 9.28 14.14
CA PRO A 179 -9.64 8.30 14.09
C PRO A 179 -9.76 7.32 12.92
N MET A 180 -10.94 7.18 12.32
CA MET A 180 -11.20 6.22 11.25
C MET A 180 -12.22 6.74 10.25
N LEU A 181 -12.09 6.28 9.00
CA LEU A 181 -13.03 6.50 7.90
C LEU A 181 -13.51 5.14 7.40
N LYS A 182 -14.70 5.09 6.82
CA LYS A 182 -15.15 3.91 6.08
C LYS A 182 -14.37 3.84 4.76
N ALA A 183 -13.88 2.66 4.40
CA ALA A 183 -13.29 2.43 3.08
C ALA A 183 -14.35 2.54 1.98
N ILE A 184 -13.93 2.93 0.78
CA ILE A 184 -14.84 3.07 -0.38
C ILE A 184 -15.16 1.68 -0.98
N GLY A 185 -14.40 0.64 -0.60
CA GLY A 185 -14.46 -0.71 -1.19
C GLY A 185 -13.36 -0.91 -2.24
N SER A 186 -13.35 -2.09 -2.86
CA SER A 186 -12.42 -2.39 -3.93
C SER A 186 -12.81 -1.67 -5.22
N ASP A 187 -11.90 -0.92 -5.83
CA ASP A 187 -12.11 -0.26 -7.12
C ASP A 187 -11.66 -1.21 -8.25
N ILE A 188 -12.55 -2.16 -8.60
CA ILE A 188 -12.37 -3.23 -9.59
C ILE A 188 -13.60 -3.24 -10.49
N ALA A 189 -13.43 -3.28 -11.82
CA ALA A 189 -14.52 -3.28 -12.78
C ALA A 189 -15.20 -4.65 -12.89
N VAL A 190 -14.48 -5.73 -12.64
CA VAL A 190 -15.03 -7.12 -12.65
C VAL A 190 -16.00 -7.28 -11.49
N PRO A 191 -17.29 -7.59 -11.74
CA PRO A 191 -18.29 -7.76 -10.68
C PRO A 191 -17.94 -8.89 -9.72
N GLY A 192 -18.13 -8.64 -8.42
CA GLY A 192 -17.96 -9.67 -7.38
C GLY A 192 -16.50 -9.98 -7.00
N VAL A 193 -15.53 -9.30 -7.60
CA VAL A 193 -14.12 -9.43 -7.24
C VAL A 193 -13.77 -8.41 -6.15
N SER A 194 -12.98 -8.82 -5.17
CA SER A 194 -12.49 -7.98 -4.08
C SER A 194 -11.00 -8.20 -3.86
N GLU A 195 -10.29 -7.14 -3.48
CA GLU A 195 -8.88 -7.20 -3.12
C GLU A 195 -8.61 -7.62 -1.67
N GLY A 196 -9.65 -7.81 -0.86
CA GLY A 196 -9.52 -8.16 0.57
C GLY A 196 -8.90 -7.05 1.41
N ALA A 197 -9.08 -5.78 1.02
CA ALA A 197 -8.58 -4.63 1.80
C ALA A 197 -9.41 -4.42 3.07
N TYR A 198 -8.85 -3.69 4.03
CA TYR A 198 -9.61 -3.29 5.23
C TYR A 198 -10.82 -2.44 4.87
N SER A 199 -11.96 -2.74 5.48
CA SER A 199 -13.20 -1.94 5.37
C SER A 199 -13.13 -0.62 6.15
N ILE A 200 -12.08 -0.43 6.95
CA ILE A 200 -11.79 0.76 7.75
C ILE A 200 -10.45 1.34 7.37
N VAL A 201 -10.40 2.64 7.14
CA VAL A 201 -9.19 3.40 6.86
C VAL A 201 -8.82 4.22 8.09
N PRO A 202 -7.72 3.90 8.80
CA PRO A 202 -7.26 4.71 9.92
C PRO A 202 -6.75 6.07 9.44
N THR A 203 -7.29 7.16 9.98
CA THR A 203 -6.87 8.52 9.57
C THR A 203 -5.39 8.82 9.90
N ALA A 204 -4.85 8.19 10.94
CA ALA A 204 -3.42 8.28 11.24
C ALA A 204 -2.56 7.64 10.13
N ALA A 205 -2.99 6.51 9.56
CA ALA A 205 -2.30 5.86 8.45
C ALA A 205 -2.42 6.67 7.15
N VAL A 206 -3.53 7.38 6.93
CA VAL A 206 -3.66 8.35 5.81
C VAL A 206 -2.60 9.44 5.91
N HIS A 207 -2.29 9.91 7.14
CA HIS A 207 -1.20 10.85 7.34
C HIS A 207 0.16 10.25 6.98
N GLN A 208 0.42 9.00 7.33
CA GLN A 208 1.65 8.30 6.95
C GLN A 208 1.76 8.15 5.43
N LEU A 209 0.66 7.85 4.75
CA LEU A 209 0.60 7.80 3.28
C LEU A 209 0.94 9.17 2.65
N HIS A 210 0.40 10.26 3.20
CA HIS A 210 0.75 11.62 2.79
C HIS A 210 2.25 11.91 2.93
N LEU A 211 2.84 11.55 4.08
CA LEU A 211 4.28 11.75 4.32
C LEU A 211 5.14 10.96 3.35
N LEU A 212 4.81 9.67 3.11
CA LEU A 212 5.46 8.83 2.11
C LEU A 212 5.40 9.47 0.72
N GLY A 213 4.22 9.90 0.29
CA GLY A 213 4.04 10.55 -1.02
C GLY A 213 4.85 11.85 -1.13
N ALA A 214 4.88 12.67 -0.08
CA ALA A 214 5.63 13.91 -0.05
C ALA A 214 7.15 13.68 -0.16
N GLU A 215 7.70 12.73 0.57
CA GLU A 215 9.12 12.36 0.50
C GLU A 215 9.46 11.75 -0.86
N THR A 216 8.64 10.82 -1.36
CA THR A 216 8.89 10.12 -2.62
C THR A 216 8.88 11.08 -3.82
N ARG A 217 7.98 12.08 -3.84
CA ARG A 217 7.99 13.11 -4.92
C ARG A 217 9.34 13.79 -5.09
N ALA A 218 10.03 14.10 -3.99
CA ALA A 218 11.36 14.72 -4.05
C ALA A 218 12.44 13.77 -4.59
N LEU A 219 12.19 12.46 -4.62
CA LEU A 219 13.11 11.43 -5.08
C LEU A 219 12.91 11.05 -6.56
N ILE A 220 11.77 11.37 -7.18
CA ILE A 220 11.48 11.00 -8.58
C ILE A 220 12.60 11.42 -9.55
N PRO A 221 13.19 12.64 -9.47
CA PRO A 221 14.30 13.05 -10.34
C PRO A 221 15.59 12.24 -10.14
N GLN A 222 15.70 11.47 -9.05
CA GLN A 222 16.87 10.67 -8.70
C GLN A 222 16.80 9.22 -9.21
N LEU A 223 15.70 8.83 -9.84
CA LEU A 223 15.57 7.52 -10.49
C LEU A 223 16.68 7.34 -11.53
N LYS A 224 17.23 6.12 -11.60
CA LYS A 224 18.35 5.78 -12.51
C LYS A 224 17.98 4.67 -13.48
N ALA A 225 17.06 3.80 -13.10
CA ALA A 225 16.61 2.67 -13.91
C ALA A 225 15.37 3.03 -14.74
N PRO A 226 15.14 2.38 -15.89
CA PRO A 226 13.96 2.59 -16.70
C PRO A 226 12.68 2.24 -15.94
N VAL A 227 11.58 2.90 -16.31
CA VAL A 227 10.28 2.75 -15.67
C VAL A 227 9.22 2.29 -16.67
N LEU A 228 8.45 1.27 -16.30
CA LEU A 228 7.15 0.97 -16.92
C LEU A 228 6.07 1.58 -16.03
N TYR A 229 5.24 2.45 -16.61
CA TYR A 229 4.12 3.09 -15.92
C TYR A 229 2.79 2.66 -16.55
N ALA A 230 2.01 1.86 -15.84
CA ALA A 230 0.66 1.43 -16.25
C ALA A 230 -0.41 2.26 -15.53
N ARG A 231 -1.34 2.84 -16.28
CA ARG A 231 -2.42 3.70 -15.77
C ARG A 231 -3.78 3.27 -16.29
N SER A 232 -4.71 3.01 -15.38
CA SER A 232 -6.11 2.72 -15.72
C SER A 232 -6.88 4.00 -16.02
N LEU A 233 -7.60 4.04 -17.14
CA LEU A 233 -8.48 5.15 -17.50
C LEU A 233 -9.64 5.31 -16.51
N GLY A 234 -10.14 4.18 -15.97
CA GLY A 234 -11.24 4.12 -15.02
C GLY A 234 -10.83 4.11 -13.54
N ASP A 235 -9.62 4.55 -13.19
CA ASP A 235 -9.18 4.61 -11.79
C ASP A 235 -9.89 5.73 -11.01
N HIS A 236 -10.75 5.36 -10.05
CA HIS A 236 -11.49 6.29 -9.19
C HIS A 236 -10.78 6.58 -7.85
N THR A 237 -9.67 5.89 -7.57
CA THR A 237 -8.93 5.97 -6.31
C THR A 237 -7.78 6.97 -6.37
N VAL A 238 -6.95 6.90 -7.41
CA VAL A 238 -5.81 7.80 -7.61
C VAL A 238 -6.12 8.79 -8.74
N SER A 239 -5.91 10.07 -8.48
CA SER A 239 -6.18 11.11 -9.48
C SER A 239 -5.11 11.19 -10.58
N ASP A 240 -5.49 11.77 -11.71
CA ASP A 240 -4.58 12.02 -12.84
C ASP A 240 -3.39 12.90 -12.49
N SER A 241 -3.48 13.71 -11.43
CA SER A 241 -2.36 14.50 -10.96
C SER A 241 -1.14 13.65 -10.59
N SER A 242 -1.34 12.39 -10.19
CA SER A 242 -0.23 11.49 -9.83
C SER A 242 0.62 11.11 -11.04
N HIS A 243 0.02 10.68 -12.15
CA HIS A 243 0.81 10.31 -13.34
C HIS A 243 1.39 11.54 -14.04
N LYS A 244 0.65 12.66 -14.10
CA LYS A 244 1.15 13.92 -14.65
C LYS A 244 2.38 14.40 -13.89
N TYR A 245 2.28 14.45 -12.56
CA TYR A 245 3.41 14.83 -11.71
C TYR A 245 4.63 13.91 -11.93
N PHE A 246 4.41 12.59 -11.96
CA PHE A 246 5.49 11.64 -12.17
C PHE A 246 6.20 11.86 -13.51
N LEU A 247 5.45 11.96 -14.61
CA LEU A 247 6.00 12.14 -15.95
C LEU A 247 6.71 13.49 -16.11
N GLU A 248 6.25 14.54 -15.45
CA GLU A 248 6.88 15.87 -15.48
C GLU A 248 8.23 15.91 -14.74
N HIS A 249 8.43 15.03 -13.73
CA HIS A 249 9.62 15.07 -12.87
C HIS A 249 10.57 13.88 -13.06
N CYS A 250 10.16 12.86 -13.79
CA CYS A 250 10.99 11.68 -14.06
C CYS A 250 12.00 11.97 -15.18
N SER A 251 13.28 11.73 -14.89
CA SER A 251 14.38 12.01 -15.82
C SER A 251 14.87 10.80 -16.62
N VAL A 252 14.38 9.59 -16.27
CA VAL A 252 14.74 8.34 -16.97
C VAL A 252 13.68 7.96 -18.00
N PRO A 253 13.99 7.05 -18.96
CA PRO A 253 12.99 6.57 -19.92
C PRO A 253 11.77 5.97 -19.21
N VAL A 254 10.58 6.40 -19.61
CA VAL A 254 9.30 5.88 -19.10
C VAL A 254 8.53 5.26 -20.26
N GLU A 255 8.32 3.95 -20.17
CA GLU A 255 7.37 3.24 -21.01
C GLU A 255 5.97 3.41 -20.40
N PHE A 256 5.10 4.18 -21.03
CA PHE A 256 3.76 4.44 -20.51
C PHE A 256 2.71 3.58 -21.20
N ARG A 257 1.81 2.95 -20.41
CA ARG A 257 0.71 2.10 -20.92
C ARG A 257 -0.63 2.48 -20.29
N TRP A 258 -1.65 2.63 -21.14
CA TRP A 258 -3.02 2.76 -20.69
C TRP A 258 -3.69 1.41 -20.52
N LEU A 259 -4.40 1.24 -19.40
CA LEU A 259 -5.32 0.14 -19.15
C LEU A 259 -6.74 0.66 -19.33
N THR A 260 -7.42 0.18 -20.38
CA THR A 260 -8.64 0.84 -20.86
C THR A 260 -9.92 0.26 -20.31
N ARG A 261 -9.85 -0.92 -19.67
CA ARG A 261 -10.99 -1.68 -19.19
C ARG A 261 -11.00 -1.86 -17.68
N SER A 262 -9.88 -1.59 -17.02
CA SER A 262 -9.69 -1.80 -15.59
C SER A 262 -9.85 -0.52 -14.80
N TYR A 263 -10.25 -0.68 -13.52
CA TYR A 263 -10.23 0.35 -12.50
C TYR A 263 -8.90 0.32 -11.73
N HIS A 264 -8.89 0.76 -10.47
CA HIS A 264 -7.66 0.96 -9.71
C HIS A 264 -6.83 -0.31 -9.49
N VAL A 265 -7.47 -1.43 -9.11
CA VAL A 265 -6.80 -2.71 -8.80
C VAL A 265 -6.65 -3.55 -10.07
N ALA A 266 -5.87 -3.04 -11.01
CA ALA A 266 -5.76 -3.61 -12.36
C ALA A 266 -5.22 -5.04 -12.41
N THR A 267 -4.54 -5.51 -11.37
CA THR A 267 -4.03 -6.88 -11.24
C THR A 267 -5.11 -7.94 -11.01
N LEU A 268 -6.32 -7.53 -10.62
CA LEU A 268 -7.51 -8.37 -10.41
C LEU A 268 -8.64 -8.03 -11.38
N ASP A 269 -8.37 -7.24 -12.42
CA ASP A 269 -9.38 -6.66 -13.27
C ASP A 269 -9.23 -7.06 -14.75
N TYR A 270 -10.06 -6.55 -15.62
CA TYR A 270 -10.18 -6.95 -17.04
C TYR A 270 -8.89 -6.83 -17.87
N ASP A 271 -7.97 -5.94 -17.53
CA ASP A 271 -6.68 -5.80 -18.23
C ASP A 271 -5.55 -6.60 -17.58
N ALA A 272 -5.81 -7.47 -16.60
CA ALA A 272 -4.79 -8.18 -15.85
C ALA A 272 -3.83 -8.98 -16.75
N GLU A 273 -4.34 -9.76 -17.70
CA GLU A 273 -3.49 -10.54 -18.62
C GLU A 273 -2.65 -9.65 -19.54
N TYR A 274 -3.22 -8.56 -20.05
CA TYR A 274 -2.48 -7.57 -20.84
C TYR A 274 -1.40 -6.90 -20.00
N LEU A 275 -1.72 -6.53 -18.76
CA LEU A 275 -0.75 -5.96 -17.80
C LEU A 275 0.39 -6.95 -17.53
N PHE A 276 0.08 -8.22 -17.25
CA PHE A 276 1.11 -9.24 -16.94
C PHE A 276 2.06 -9.45 -18.11
N SER A 277 1.52 -9.60 -19.32
CA SER A 277 2.35 -9.74 -20.54
C SER A 277 3.20 -8.48 -20.80
N THR A 278 2.66 -7.29 -20.56
CA THR A 278 3.39 -6.03 -20.70
C THR A 278 4.54 -5.93 -19.69
N VAL A 279 4.28 -6.26 -18.42
CA VAL A 279 5.30 -6.26 -17.37
C VAL A 279 6.38 -7.32 -17.66
N GLN A 280 6.00 -8.51 -18.11
CA GLN A 280 6.93 -9.57 -18.52
C GLN A 280 7.84 -9.10 -19.67
N ALA A 281 7.29 -8.47 -20.70
CA ALA A 281 8.07 -7.95 -21.82
C ALA A 281 9.07 -6.87 -21.37
N PHE A 282 8.64 -5.98 -20.49
CA PHE A 282 9.52 -4.97 -19.89
C PHE A 282 10.66 -5.63 -19.09
N VAL A 283 10.35 -6.58 -18.21
CA VAL A 283 11.37 -7.30 -17.41
C VAL A 283 12.36 -8.03 -18.32
N ALA A 284 11.86 -8.72 -19.36
CA ALA A 284 12.72 -9.42 -20.32
C ALA A 284 13.67 -8.47 -21.07
N SER A 285 13.26 -7.24 -21.36
CA SER A 285 14.08 -6.23 -22.02
C SER A 285 15.25 -5.71 -21.18
N LEU A 286 15.24 -5.96 -19.86
CA LEU A 286 16.29 -5.53 -18.92
C LEU A 286 17.45 -6.56 -18.79
N ASN A 287 17.31 -7.75 -19.37
CA ASN A 287 18.28 -8.84 -19.29
C ASN A 287 19.44 -8.71 -20.32
N HIS A 288 19.81 -7.48 -20.71
CA HIS A 288 20.88 -7.25 -21.70
C HIS A 288 22.12 -6.59 -21.11
#